data_956ed62aa53e40466cb19619cd025838
#
_entry.id   956ed62aa53e40466cb19619cd025838
#
_cell.length_a   1.000
_cell.length_b   1.000
_cell.length_c   1.000
_cell.angle_alpha   90.00
_cell.angle_beta   90.00
_cell.angle_gamma   90.00
#
_symmetry.space_group_name_H-M   'P 1'
#
loop_
_entity.id
_entity.type
_entity.pdbx_description
1 polymer ?
#
loop_
_entity_poly.entity_id
_entity_poly.type
_entity_poly.pdbx_seq_one_letter_code
_entity_poly.pdbx_strand_id
1 'polypeptide(L)'
;QTVNGIVSRVADSESIWLRINDRGEFRKWTYQLSKSSLNLSRQEIRVYLQYVSPKLSINRGKEYNEWFQKKVAFELGKSFSGRSVRIEYELQEELYRLNGVVLSGDTNVNLWMVQNGWSFYLLTEGANPDEQQFLAAEAMARNKKVGLWNEQLQGSTNQ
;
A
#
# COMPACT_ATOMS: atom_id res chain seq x y z
N GLN A 1 -8.06 -15.20 3.82
CA GLN A 1 -8.17 -15.46 2.38
C GLN A 1 -6.96 -14.91 1.66
N THR A 2 -6.56 -15.60 0.61
CA THR A 2 -5.35 -15.21 -0.12
C THR A 2 -5.60 -15.23 -1.62
N VAL A 3 -4.84 -14.38 -2.33
CA VAL A 3 -4.79 -14.37 -3.79
C VAL A 3 -3.35 -14.15 -4.22
N ASN A 4 -2.94 -14.84 -5.27
CA ASN A 4 -1.60 -14.70 -5.84
C ASN A 4 -1.67 -13.95 -7.17
N GLY A 5 -0.64 -13.22 -7.48
CA GLY A 5 -0.53 -12.50 -8.75
C GLY A 5 0.79 -11.76 -8.86
N ILE A 6 0.87 -10.90 -9.85
CA ILE A 6 2.05 -10.10 -10.12
C ILE A 6 1.68 -8.63 -9.91
N VAL A 7 2.51 -7.91 -9.16
CA VAL A 7 2.36 -6.45 -9.05
C VAL A 7 2.74 -5.88 -10.41
N SER A 8 1.74 -5.55 -11.22
CA SER A 8 1.98 -5.04 -12.57
C SER A 8 2.39 -3.57 -12.55
N ARG A 9 1.85 -2.83 -11.62
CA ARG A 9 2.15 -1.41 -11.43
C ARG A 9 1.54 -0.91 -10.12
N VAL A 10 1.97 0.25 -9.70
CA VAL A 10 1.41 0.94 -8.53
C VAL A 10 0.28 1.86 -9.02
N ALA A 11 -0.86 1.83 -8.35
CA ALA A 11 -1.98 2.69 -8.69
C ALA A 11 -1.81 4.09 -8.08
N ASP A 12 -1.45 4.14 -6.81
CA ASP A 12 -1.13 5.35 -6.07
C ASP A 12 -0.31 5.00 -4.82
N SER A 13 -0.16 5.93 -3.89
CA SER A 13 0.61 5.69 -2.66
C SER A 13 -0.01 4.65 -1.72
N GLU A 14 -1.25 4.23 -1.96
CA GLU A 14 -1.99 3.33 -1.06
C GLU A 14 -2.50 2.07 -1.74
N SER A 15 -2.25 1.90 -3.03
CA SER A 15 -2.82 0.76 -3.76
C SER A 15 -1.95 0.35 -4.93
N ILE A 16 -2.05 -0.93 -5.25
CA ILE A 16 -1.33 -1.56 -6.36
C ILE A 16 -2.31 -2.22 -7.31
N TRP A 17 -1.88 -2.44 -8.54
CA TRP A 17 -2.59 -3.29 -9.49
C TRP A 17 -1.95 -4.66 -9.49
N LEU A 18 -2.78 -5.67 -9.21
CA LEU A 18 -2.38 -7.07 -9.19
C LEU A 18 -2.89 -7.75 -10.45
N ARG A 19 -1.98 -8.24 -11.29
CA ARG A 19 -2.37 -9.00 -12.49
C ARG A 19 -2.64 -10.45 -12.12
N ILE A 20 -3.80 -10.94 -12.54
CA ILE A 20 -4.23 -12.32 -12.39
C ILE A 20 -4.10 -12.98 -13.76
N ASN A 21 -3.16 -13.92 -13.89
CA ASN A 21 -2.90 -14.54 -15.19
C ASN A 21 -4.02 -15.50 -15.64
N ASP A 22 -4.61 -16.22 -14.72
CA ASP A 22 -5.71 -17.13 -15.02
C ASP A 22 -6.99 -16.36 -15.30
N ARG A 23 -7.52 -16.49 -16.51
CA ARG A 23 -8.71 -15.77 -16.94
C ARG A 23 -9.95 -16.13 -16.12
N GLY A 24 -10.11 -17.40 -15.78
CA GLY A 24 -11.25 -17.86 -14.98
C GLY A 24 -11.21 -17.32 -13.56
N GLU A 25 -10.01 -17.29 -12.97
CA GLU A 25 -9.82 -16.72 -11.65
C GLU A 25 -10.07 -15.22 -11.66
N PHE A 26 -9.55 -14.51 -12.66
CA PHE A 26 -9.80 -13.06 -12.80
C PHE A 26 -11.29 -12.78 -12.93
N ARG A 27 -12.02 -13.60 -13.71
CA ARG A 27 -13.46 -13.41 -13.92
C ARG A 27 -14.24 -13.43 -12.61
N LYS A 28 -13.84 -14.25 -11.64
CA LYS A 28 -14.49 -14.31 -10.32
C LYS A 28 -14.45 -12.95 -9.62
N TRP A 29 -13.35 -12.22 -9.78
CA TRP A 29 -13.19 -10.90 -9.19
C TRP A 29 -14.10 -9.85 -9.83
N THR A 30 -14.43 -10.01 -11.10
CA THR A 30 -15.29 -9.04 -11.80
C THR A 30 -16.70 -8.98 -11.21
N TYR A 31 -17.11 -10.01 -10.49
CA TYR A 31 -18.42 -10.05 -9.82
C TYR A 31 -18.37 -9.53 -8.39
N GLN A 32 -17.18 -9.29 -7.86
CA GLN A 32 -17.00 -8.91 -6.45
C GLN A 32 -16.49 -7.48 -6.27
N LEU A 33 -15.81 -6.94 -7.26
CA LEU A 33 -15.14 -5.65 -7.13
C LEU A 33 -15.82 -4.58 -7.98
N SER A 34 -15.70 -3.32 -7.53
CA SER A 34 -16.20 -2.17 -8.30
C SER A 34 -15.40 -1.98 -9.58
N LYS A 35 -15.98 -1.29 -10.55
CA LYS A 35 -15.32 -1.01 -11.83
C LYS A 35 -14.00 -0.26 -11.66
N SER A 36 -13.92 0.61 -10.65
CA SER A 36 -12.69 1.37 -10.35
C SER A 36 -11.57 0.49 -9.81
N SER A 37 -11.90 -0.74 -9.37
CA SER A 37 -10.94 -1.72 -8.89
C SER A 37 -10.61 -2.80 -9.91
N LEU A 38 -11.03 -2.63 -11.15
CA LEU A 38 -10.82 -3.62 -12.23
C LEU A 38 -10.21 -2.96 -13.46
N ASN A 39 -9.26 -3.65 -14.07
CA ASN A 39 -8.79 -3.34 -15.41
C ASN A 39 -8.98 -4.61 -16.25
N LEU A 40 -10.03 -4.63 -17.06
CA LEU A 40 -10.44 -5.82 -17.79
C LEU A 40 -9.43 -6.22 -18.86
N SER A 41 -8.89 -5.25 -19.59
CA SER A 41 -7.97 -5.54 -20.68
C SER A 41 -6.63 -6.12 -20.21
N ARG A 42 -6.22 -5.76 -19.00
CA ARG A 42 -4.95 -6.22 -18.41
C ARG A 42 -5.13 -7.34 -17.39
N GLN A 43 -6.36 -7.72 -17.10
CA GLN A 43 -6.68 -8.68 -16.05
C GLN A 43 -6.08 -8.28 -14.70
N GLU A 44 -6.25 -7.01 -14.34
CA GLU A 44 -5.74 -6.46 -13.09
C GLU A 44 -6.88 -6.17 -12.11
N ILE A 45 -6.61 -6.44 -10.83
CA ILE A 45 -7.46 -6.03 -9.73
C ILE A 45 -6.69 -5.05 -8.84
N ARG A 46 -7.39 -4.06 -8.31
CA ARG A 46 -6.76 -3.07 -7.43
C ARG A 46 -6.81 -3.57 -5.99
N VAL A 47 -5.65 -3.55 -5.35
CA VAL A 47 -5.52 -3.94 -3.94
C VAL A 47 -5.12 -2.71 -3.15
N TYR A 48 -5.95 -2.35 -2.17
CA TYR A 48 -5.66 -1.26 -1.24
C TYR A 48 -4.83 -1.82 -0.09
N LEU A 49 -3.74 -1.12 0.24
CA LEU A 49 -2.79 -1.58 1.26
C LEU A 49 -3.36 -1.32 2.65
N GLN A 50 -3.53 -2.39 3.40
CA GLN A 50 -4.10 -2.37 4.74
C GLN A 50 -3.07 -1.88 5.76
N TYR A 51 -3.52 -1.21 6.82
CA TYR A 51 -2.71 -0.73 7.95
C TYR A 51 -1.76 0.42 7.64
N VAL A 52 -1.78 0.97 6.45
CA VAL A 52 -0.90 2.06 6.07
C VAL A 52 -1.69 3.23 5.52
N SER A 53 -1.19 4.43 5.73
CA SER A 53 -1.82 5.65 5.19
C SER A 53 -0.78 6.74 4.97
N PRO A 54 -0.22 6.82 3.76
CA PRO A 54 0.68 7.92 3.38
C PRO A 54 -0.02 9.28 3.27
N LYS A 55 -1.35 9.27 3.19
CA LYS A 55 -2.15 10.49 3.08
C LYS A 55 -2.42 11.18 4.40
N LEU A 56 -2.30 10.46 5.51
CA LEU A 56 -2.41 11.09 6.82
C LEU A 56 -1.15 11.91 7.03
N SER A 57 -1.26 13.18 6.80
CA SER A 57 -0.12 14.05 6.92
C SER A 57 -0.09 14.73 8.27
N ILE A 58 1.10 14.87 8.81
CA ILE A 58 1.42 16.00 9.65
C ILE A 58 1.17 17.21 8.75
N ASN A 59 0.37 18.16 9.19
CA ASN A 59 -0.08 19.29 8.39
C ASN A 59 1.09 20.11 7.82
N ARG A 60 1.49 19.84 6.60
CA ARG A 60 2.63 20.47 5.92
C ARG A 60 2.28 21.14 4.61
N GLY A 61 0.99 21.26 4.35
CA GLY A 61 0.50 21.87 3.15
C GLY A 61 0.29 20.89 2.00
N LYS A 62 -0.51 21.33 1.05
CA LYS A 62 -0.99 20.52 -0.05
C LYS A 62 0.13 20.07 -0.99
N GLU A 63 1.04 20.99 -1.32
CA GLU A 63 2.13 20.70 -2.26
C GLU A 63 3.08 19.65 -1.73
N TYR A 64 3.42 19.72 -0.44
CA TYR A 64 4.25 18.71 0.20
C TYR A 64 3.57 17.35 0.16
N ASN A 65 2.27 17.29 0.52
CA ASN A 65 1.52 16.05 0.57
C ASN A 65 1.43 15.39 -0.80
N GLU A 66 1.19 16.18 -1.84
CA GLU A 66 1.15 15.66 -3.22
C GLU A 66 2.52 15.14 -3.66
N TRP A 67 3.57 15.88 -3.38
CA TRP A 67 4.94 15.45 -3.68
C TRP A 67 5.30 14.18 -2.94
N PHE A 68 4.99 14.13 -1.64
CA PHE A 68 5.31 12.96 -0.82
C PHE A 68 4.56 11.71 -1.30
N GLN A 69 3.29 11.85 -1.64
CA GLN A 69 2.51 10.72 -2.16
C GLN A 69 3.06 10.19 -3.48
N LYS A 70 3.51 11.08 -4.36
CA LYS A 70 4.17 10.67 -5.61
C LYS A 70 5.49 9.96 -5.34
N LYS A 71 6.24 10.44 -4.37
CA LYS A 71 7.50 9.83 -3.93
C LYS A 71 7.26 8.42 -3.40
N VAL A 72 6.25 8.25 -2.56
CA VAL A 72 5.89 6.93 -2.02
C VAL A 72 5.49 5.97 -3.14
N ALA A 73 4.64 6.41 -4.06
CA ALA A 73 4.23 5.59 -5.19
C ALA A 73 5.43 5.18 -6.05
N PHE A 74 6.36 6.09 -6.30
CA PHE A 74 7.59 5.81 -7.03
C PHE A 74 8.44 4.76 -6.34
N GLU A 75 8.69 4.92 -5.04
CA GLU A 75 9.53 3.99 -4.27
C GLU A 75 8.87 2.60 -4.17
N LEU A 76 7.58 2.57 -3.98
CA LEU A 76 6.80 1.34 -3.95
C LEU A 76 6.91 0.60 -5.29
N GLY A 77 6.74 1.32 -6.40
CA GLY A 77 6.84 0.75 -7.74
C GLY A 77 8.24 0.27 -8.08
N LYS A 78 9.25 1.06 -7.73
CA LYS A 78 10.66 0.72 -7.93
C LYS A 78 11.03 -0.58 -7.21
N SER A 79 10.51 -0.78 -6.01
CA SER A 79 10.88 -1.93 -5.19
C SER A 79 10.09 -3.20 -5.53
N PHE A 80 8.83 -3.07 -5.95
CA PHE A 80 7.94 -4.23 -6.02
C PHE A 80 7.25 -4.48 -7.35
N SER A 81 7.28 -3.54 -8.30
CA SER A 81 6.68 -3.79 -9.62
C SER A 81 7.34 -4.97 -10.32
N GLY A 82 6.53 -5.80 -10.94
CA GLY A 82 6.99 -6.99 -11.64
C GLY A 82 7.18 -8.22 -10.77
N ARG A 83 7.02 -8.09 -9.45
CA ARG A 83 7.21 -9.22 -8.53
C ARG A 83 5.95 -10.04 -8.38
N SER A 84 6.15 -11.36 -8.28
CA SER A 84 5.08 -12.28 -7.86
C SER A 84 4.86 -12.12 -6.37
N VAL A 85 3.60 -11.96 -5.97
CA VAL A 85 3.23 -11.72 -4.57
C VAL A 85 2.04 -12.57 -4.17
N ARG A 86 1.88 -12.74 -2.87
CA ARG A 86 0.69 -13.29 -2.24
C ARG A 86 0.02 -12.18 -1.45
N ILE A 87 -1.27 -12.03 -1.62
CA ILE A 87 -2.05 -11.03 -0.89
C ILE A 87 -2.93 -11.75 0.13
N GLU A 88 -2.78 -11.40 1.40
CA GLU A 88 -3.74 -11.78 2.43
C GLU A 88 -4.78 -10.66 2.49
N TYR A 89 -6.02 -10.98 2.14
CA TYR A 89 -7.01 -9.92 1.88
C TYR A 89 -8.28 -10.06 2.68
N GLU A 90 -8.95 -8.93 2.81
CA GLU A 90 -10.34 -8.83 3.26
C GLU A 90 -11.12 -8.05 2.19
N LEU A 91 -12.33 -8.52 1.89
CA LEU A 91 -13.21 -7.82 0.98
C LEU A 91 -14.00 -6.77 1.79
N GLN A 92 -13.83 -5.51 1.43
CA GLN A 92 -14.61 -4.43 2.01
C GLN A 92 -15.92 -4.31 1.23
N GLU A 93 -16.99 -4.92 1.77
CA GLU A 93 -18.26 -5.08 1.07
C GLU A 93 -18.92 -3.77 0.70
N GLU A 94 -18.88 -2.77 1.58
CA GLU A 94 -19.53 -1.48 1.33
C GLU A 94 -18.99 -0.74 0.12
N LEU A 95 -17.70 -0.88 -0.16
CA LEU A 95 -17.03 -0.19 -1.26
C LEU A 95 -16.65 -1.13 -2.40
N TYR A 96 -16.93 -2.43 -2.25
CA TYR A 96 -16.53 -3.46 -3.22
C TYR A 96 -15.04 -3.37 -3.54
N ARG A 97 -14.23 -3.24 -2.49
CA ARG A 97 -12.77 -3.11 -2.57
C ARG A 97 -12.08 -4.26 -1.87
N LEU A 98 -10.90 -4.56 -2.36
CA LEU A 98 -10.01 -5.52 -1.74
C LEU A 98 -8.97 -4.78 -0.92
N ASN A 99 -8.95 -5.03 0.38
CA ASN A 99 -7.91 -4.53 1.28
C ASN A 99 -6.97 -5.67 1.62
N GLY A 100 -5.67 -5.43 1.56
CA GLY A 100 -4.76 -6.55 1.78
C GLY A 100 -3.38 -6.19 2.28
N VAL A 101 -2.72 -7.25 2.77
CA VAL A 101 -1.30 -7.25 3.11
C VAL A 101 -0.57 -7.97 1.98
N VAL A 102 0.41 -7.30 1.41
CA VAL A 102 1.17 -7.79 0.26
C VAL A 102 2.45 -8.45 0.74
N LEU A 103 2.61 -9.73 0.40
CA LEU A 103 3.78 -10.51 0.77
C LEU A 103 4.60 -10.82 -0.49
N SER A 104 5.79 -10.23 -0.57
CA SER A 104 6.74 -10.44 -1.66
C SER A 104 7.93 -11.22 -1.10
N GLY A 105 7.96 -12.54 -1.33
CA GLY A 105 8.93 -13.41 -0.67
C GLY A 105 8.79 -13.30 0.85
N ASP A 106 9.88 -12.96 1.52
CA ASP A 106 9.90 -12.77 2.99
C ASP A 106 9.52 -11.34 3.41
N THR A 107 9.24 -10.46 2.45
CA THR A 107 8.95 -9.06 2.74
C THR A 107 7.46 -8.82 2.84
N ASN A 108 7.02 -8.31 3.99
CA ASN A 108 5.69 -7.73 4.14
C ASN A 108 5.78 -6.29 3.62
N VAL A 109 5.19 -6.02 2.45
CA VAL A 109 5.28 -4.72 1.78
C VAL A 109 4.64 -3.61 2.62
N ASN A 110 3.52 -3.90 3.26
CA ASN A 110 2.84 -2.92 4.12
C ASN A 110 3.75 -2.51 5.29
N LEU A 111 4.36 -3.49 5.93
CA LEU A 111 5.33 -3.25 7.01
C LEU A 111 6.56 -2.49 6.49
N TRP A 112 7.05 -2.85 5.31
CA TRP A 112 8.15 -2.17 4.64
C TRP A 112 7.89 -0.67 4.48
N MET A 113 6.66 -0.29 4.15
CA MET A 113 6.28 1.12 4.04
C MET A 113 6.47 1.87 5.36
N VAL A 114 6.04 1.26 6.46
CA VAL A 114 6.18 1.85 7.79
C VAL A 114 7.64 1.89 8.21
N GLN A 115 8.41 0.81 7.96
CA GLN A 115 9.83 0.71 8.29
C GLN A 115 10.66 1.81 7.63
N ASN A 116 10.30 2.18 6.41
CA ASN A 116 11.05 3.19 5.63
C ASN A 116 10.47 4.60 5.76
N GLY A 117 9.48 4.77 6.62
CA GLY A 117 8.86 6.07 6.84
C GLY A 117 8.00 6.56 5.69
N TRP A 118 7.58 5.66 4.80
CA TRP A 118 6.68 6.03 3.71
C TRP A 118 5.22 6.14 4.15
N SER A 119 4.90 5.66 5.35
CA SER A 119 3.55 5.68 5.88
C SER A 119 3.56 5.67 7.40
N PHE A 120 2.51 6.25 7.98
CA PHE A 120 2.13 5.96 9.37
C PHE A 120 1.54 4.55 9.45
N TYR A 121 1.59 3.96 10.64
CA TYR A 121 0.77 2.80 10.92
C TYR A 121 -0.66 3.27 11.20
N LEU A 122 -1.61 2.73 10.44
CA LEU A 122 -3.02 3.07 10.59
C LEU A 122 -3.72 1.98 11.40
N LEU A 123 -4.22 2.35 12.57
CA LEU A 123 -5.10 1.49 13.37
C LEU A 123 -6.44 1.36 12.65
N THR A 124 -6.83 0.14 12.36
CA THR A 124 -8.10 -0.16 11.74
C THR A 124 -8.99 -0.91 12.71
N GLU A 125 -10.29 -0.96 12.41
CA GLU A 125 -11.19 -1.84 13.14
C GLU A 125 -10.77 -3.30 12.87
N GLY A 126 -10.64 -4.07 13.93
CA GLY A 126 -10.18 -5.43 13.84
C GLY A 126 -8.72 -5.62 14.22
N ALA A 127 -8.36 -6.86 14.53
CA ALA A 127 -7.04 -7.20 15.00
C ALA A 127 -6.04 -7.29 13.85
N ASN A 128 -4.91 -6.59 14.00
CA ASN A 128 -3.74 -6.81 13.17
C ASN A 128 -2.85 -7.82 13.90
N PRO A 129 -2.69 -9.05 13.39
CA PRO A 129 -1.84 -10.05 14.07
C PRO A 129 -0.40 -9.60 14.23
N ASP A 130 0.07 -8.70 13.37
CA ASP A 130 1.45 -8.20 13.36
C ASP A 130 1.59 -6.80 13.95
N GLU A 131 0.61 -6.36 14.74
CA GLU A 131 0.57 -4.99 15.27
C GLU A 131 1.86 -4.59 15.99
N GLN A 132 2.43 -5.49 16.78
CA GLN A 132 3.66 -5.19 17.52
C GLN A 132 4.83 -4.88 16.57
N GLN A 133 4.90 -5.59 15.45
CA GLN A 133 5.92 -5.34 14.43
C GLN A 133 5.73 -3.98 13.76
N PHE A 134 4.48 -3.61 13.47
CA PHE A 134 4.17 -2.30 12.87
C PHE A 134 4.47 -1.16 13.84
N LEU A 135 4.11 -1.29 15.11
CA LEU A 135 4.40 -0.28 16.12
C LEU A 135 5.91 -0.10 16.32
N ALA A 136 6.65 -1.21 16.40
CA ALA A 136 8.10 -1.17 16.53
C ALA A 136 8.76 -0.54 15.28
N ALA A 137 8.26 -0.87 14.10
CA ALA A 137 8.77 -0.32 12.85
C ALA A 137 8.54 1.19 12.76
N GLU A 138 7.37 1.66 13.17
CA GLU A 138 7.06 3.09 13.18
C GLU A 138 7.96 3.85 14.16
N ALA A 139 8.13 3.32 15.37
CA ALA A 139 9.02 3.92 16.37
C ALA A 139 10.46 4.01 15.86
N MET A 140 10.94 2.95 15.21
CA MET A 140 12.28 2.90 14.66
C MET A 140 12.47 3.88 13.50
N ALA A 141 11.50 3.97 12.60
CA ALA A 141 11.54 4.93 11.49
C ALA A 141 11.55 6.37 12.01
N ARG A 142 10.78 6.65 13.05
CA ARG A 142 10.74 7.94 13.70
C ARG A 142 12.10 8.28 14.32
N ASN A 143 12.72 7.36 15.01
CA ASN A 143 14.03 7.55 15.63
C ASN A 143 15.13 7.75 14.60
N LYS A 144 15.06 7.04 13.48
CA LYS A 144 16.02 7.18 12.37
C LYS A 144 15.75 8.39 11.50
N LYS A 145 14.61 9.03 11.65
CA LYS A 145 14.18 10.19 10.87
C LYS A 145 14.15 9.93 9.37
N VAL A 146 13.64 8.77 8.99
CA VAL A 146 13.52 8.38 7.57
C VAL A 146 12.14 8.73 7.01
N GLY A 147 12.09 8.99 5.72
CA GLY A 147 10.85 9.27 5.01
C GLY A 147 10.11 10.47 5.58
N LEU A 148 8.84 10.27 5.96
CA LEU A 148 8.00 11.33 6.52
C LEU A 148 8.53 11.92 7.84
N TRP A 149 9.43 11.20 8.52
CA TRP A 149 10.02 11.62 9.79
C TRP A 149 11.29 12.46 9.58
N ASN A 150 11.71 12.71 8.35
CA ASN A 150 12.91 13.45 8.02
C ASN A 150 12.65 14.96 8.15
N GLU A 151 13.31 15.61 9.13
CA GLU A 151 13.13 17.03 9.40
C GLU A 151 13.61 17.93 8.27
N GLN A 152 14.63 17.52 7.52
CA GLN A 152 15.13 18.30 6.38
C GLN A 152 14.11 18.36 5.25
N LEU A 153 13.43 17.25 4.98
CA LEU A 153 12.32 17.24 4.04
C LEU A 153 11.17 18.12 4.54
N GLN A 154 10.95 18.14 5.85
CA GLN A 154 9.95 18.99 6.48
C GLN A 154 10.30 20.45 6.36
N GLY A 155 11.58 20.81 6.57
CA GLY A 155 12.06 22.18 6.51
C GLY A 155 11.98 22.78 5.11
N SER A 156 12.24 21.99 4.06
CA SER A 156 12.22 22.46 2.68
C SER A 156 10.83 22.88 2.20
N THR A 157 9.77 22.43 2.88
CA THR A 157 8.39 22.74 2.51
C THR A 157 7.81 23.96 3.21
N ASN A 158 8.50 24.49 4.20
CA ASN A 158 8.04 25.63 5.00
C ASN A 158 8.58 26.98 4.47
N GLN A 159 9.19 26.96 3.32
CA GLN A 159 9.74 28.18 2.73
C GLN A 159 8.80 28.76 1.65
#